data_a15c28c946087e0842a8b14f1a217310
#
_entry.id   a15c28c946087e0842a8b14f1a217310
#
_cell.length_a   1.000
_cell.length_b   1.000
_cell.length_c   1.000
_cell.angle_alpha   90.00
_cell.angle_beta   90.00
_cell.angle_gamma   90.00
#
_symmetry.space_group_name_H-M   'P 1'
#
loop_
_entity.id
_entity.type
_entity.pdbx_description
1 polymer ?
#
loop_
_entity_poly.entity_id
_entity_poly.type
_entity_poly.pdbx_seq_one_letter_code
_entity_poly.pdbx_strand_id
1 'polypeptide(L)'
;MKPRHRLDELLVSRKLAETRAQAKALIMSGRVLHGTERLDKPGKEYPDDIALTIEQPPRYVSRGGEKLAAFLEKFTIDLRGARLLDIGASTGGFTDCALQAGAATATCVDVGRAQLHAKLRADPRVTNLEKLNARHLAPSALPRPDYDAVVIDVSFISLKTILPAVWPFVRTNGGLLIALVKPQFEAGKTEVDKARGVIRDHALQDAILADITAFAQREFPDARLIGSMDSPITGADGNREFLLGLRKN
;
A
#
# COMPACT_ATOMS: atom_id res chain seq x y z
N MET A 1 -9.52 -25.31 42.13
CA MET A 1 -9.58 -25.11 40.67
C MET A 1 -9.82 -23.63 40.43
N LYS A 2 -9.11 -23.01 39.48
CA LYS A 2 -9.37 -21.61 39.11
C LYS A 2 -10.77 -21.50 38.48
N PRO A 3 -11.52 -20.43 38.76
CA PRO A 3 -12.84 -20.21 38.14
C PRO A 3 -12.69 -20.15 36.61
N ARG A 4 -13.68 -20.70 35.92
CA ARG A 4 -13.73 -20.70 34.44
C ARG A 4 -14.93 -19.86 34.00
N HIS A 5 -14.70 -19.06 32.98
CA HIS A 5 -15.70 -18.17 32.41
C HIS A 5 -15.77 -18.32 30.90
N ARG A 6 -16.93 -18.04 30.35
CA ARG A 6 -17.13 -18.03 28.91
C ARG A 6 -16.24 -16.97 28.26
N LEU A 7 -15.69 -17.29 27.07
CA LEU A 7 -14.80 -16.39 26.34
C LEU A 7 -15.45 -15.03 26.06
N ASP A 8 -16.73 -15.00 25.64
CA ASP A 8 -17.46 -13.76 25.38
C ASP A 8 -17.65 -12.90 26.64
N GLU A 9 -17.76 -13.53 27.82
CA GLU A 9 -17.84 -12.82 29.11
C GLU A 9 -16.47 -12.32 29.58
N LEU A 10 -15.41 -13.12 29.39
CA LEU A 10 -14.04 -12.72 29.70
C LEU A 10 -13.61 -11.46 28.92
N LEU A 11 -13.96 -11.37 27.63
CA LEU A 11 -13.62 -10.19 26.82
C LEU A 11 -14.27 -8.93 27.37
N VAL A 12 -15.54 -9.01 27.79
CA VAL A 12 -16.25 -7.86 28.36
C VAL A 12 -15.74 -7.50 29.74
N SER A 13 -15.56 -8.49 30.64
CA SER A 13 -15.06 -8.24 32.01
C SER A 13 -13.67 -7.60 32.03
N ARG A 14 -12.81 -7.96 31.06
CA ARG A 14 -11.46 -7.40 30.90
C ARG A 14 -11.41 -6.12 30.04
N LYS A 15 -12.57 -5.56 29.65
CA LYS A 15 -12.66 -4.37 28.79
C LYS A 15 -11.98 -4.53 27.41
N LEU A 16 -11.87 -5.76 26.93
CA LEU A 16 -11.39 -6.08 25.58
C LEU A 16 -12.50 -5.97 24.53
N ALA A 17 -13.74 -5.91 24.97
CA ALA A 17 -14.94 -5.60 24.20
C ALA A 17 -15.92 -4.81 25.07
N GLU A 18 -16.67 -3.90 24.48
CA GLU A 18 -17.65 -3.08 25.21
C GLU A 18 -18.93 -3.86 25.51
N THR A 19 -19.32 -4.77 24.62
CA THR A 19 -20.54 -5.56 24.71
C THR A 19 -20.30 -7.03 24.37
N ARG A 20 -21.19 -7.91 24.87
CA ARG A 20 -21.15 -9.34 24.49
C ARG A 20 -21.36 -9.56 22.99
N ALA A 21 -22.13 -8.72 22.32
CA ALA A 21 -22.31 -8.79 20.86
C ALA A 21 -20.99 -8.51 20.13
N GLN A 22 -20.29 -7.46 20.53
CA GLN A 22 -18.94 -7.14 20.01
C GLN A 22 -17.94 -8.26 20.33
N ALA A 23 -17.94 -8.79 21.55
CA ALA A 23 -17.09 -9.91 21.94
C ALA A 23 -17.31 -11.13 21.03
N LYS A 24 -18.56 -11.51 20.79
CA LYS A 24 -18.90 -12.59 19.86
C LYS A 24 -18.43 -12.33 18.44
N ALA A 25 -18.59 -11.11 17.92
CA ALA A 25 -18.12 -10.75 16.59
C ALA A 25 -16.57 -10.87 16.48
N LEU A 26 -15.83 -10.41 17.49
CA LEU A 26 -14.37 -10.55 17.56
C LEU A 26 -13.93 -12.01 17.56
N ILE A 27 -14.60 -12.86 18.36
CA ILE A 27 -14.29 -14.30 18.46
C ILE A 27 -14.62 -14.99 17.13
N MET A 28 -15.80 -14.79 16.59
CA MET A 28 -16.26 -15.43 15.35
C MET A 28 -15.45 -14.98 14.11
N SER A 29 -14.88 -13.78 14.14
CA SER A 29 -13.96 -13.31 13.10
C SER A 29 -12.51 -13.83 13.28
N GLY A 30 -12.25 -14.68 14.29
CA GLY A 30 -10.94 -15.28 14.56
C GLY A 30 -9.88 -14.29 15.05
N ARG A 31 -10.30 -13.15 15.59
CA ARG A 31 -9.40 -12.06 16.05
C ARG A 31 -8.98 -12.20 17.51
N VAL A 32 -9.53 -13.15 18.26
CA VAL A 32 -9.17 -13.41 19.65
C VAL A 32 -8.14 -14.52 19.69
N LEU A 33 -6.98 -14.26 20.29
CA LEU A 33 -5.84 -15.15 20.34
C LEU A 33 -5.46 -15.48 21.78
N HIS A 34 -4.95 -16.70 21.98
CA HIS A 34 -4.15 -17.12 23.14
C HIS A 34 -2.77 -17.57 22.63
N GLY A 35 -1.76 -16.75 22.81
CA GLY A 35 -0.50 -16.92 22.09
C GLY A 35 -0.71 -16.86 20.58
N THR A 36 -0.47 -17.96 19.88
CA THR A 36 -0.69 -18.11 18.43
C THR A 36 -2.00 -18.82 18.08
N GLU A 37 -2.70 -19.38 19.09
CA GLU A 37 -3.96 -20.11 18.90
C GLU A 37 -5.14 -19.15 18.74
N ARG A 38 -5.92 -19.32 17.67
CA ARG A 38 -7.17 -18.59 17.46
C ARG A 38 -8.30 -19.23 18.25
N LEU A 39 -9.02 -18.42 19.02
CA LEU A 39 -10.17 -18.84 19.81
C LEU A 39 -11.44 -18.42 19.08
N ASP A 40 -12.19 -19.41 18.55
CA ASP A 40 -13.33 -19.19 17.62
C ASP A 40 -14.71 -19.50 18.23
N LYS A 41 -14.75 -19.98 19.51
CA LYS A 41 -15.99 -20.40 20.17
C LYS A 41 -16.36 -19.48 21.33
N PRO A 42 -17.33 -18.53 21.15
CA PRO A 42 -17.70 -17.56 22.18
C PRO A 42 -18.14 -18.17 23.51
N GLY A 43 -18.81 -19.33 23.45
CA GLY A 43 -19.31 -20.02 24.64
C GLY A 43 -18.33 -20.97 25.32
N LYS A 44 -17.14 -21.18 24.77
CA LYS A 44 -16.12 -22.05 25.38
C LYS A 44 -15.57 -21.37 26.62
N GLU A 45 -15.40 -22.18 27.69
CA GLU A 45 -14.91 -21.69 28.98
C GLU A 45 -13.40 -21.78 29.08
N TYR A 46 -12.81 -20.74 29.64
CA TYR A 46 -11.36 -20.63 29.88
C TYR A 46 -11.10 -20.16 31.31
N PRO A 47 -9.91 -20.47 31.88
CA PRO A 47 -9.53 -19.94 33.18
C PRO A 47 -9.54 -18.41 33.18
N ASP A 48 -9.90 -17.83 34.34
CA ASP A 48 -9.98 -16.37 34.47
C ASP A 48 -8.65 -15.65 34.17
N ASP A 49 -7.52 -16.31 34.28
CA ASP A 49 -6.18 -15.76 34.02
C ASP A 49 -5.61 -16.07 32.63
N ILE A 50 -6.40 -16.66 31.70
CA ILE A 50 -5.92 -16.89 30.32
C ILE A 50 -5.41 -15.60 29.68
N ALA A 51 -4.23 -15.63 29.07
CA ALA A 51 -3.72 -14.49 28.29
C ALA A 51 -4.50 -14.37 26.97
N LEU A 52 -5.24 -13.28 26.81
CA LEU A 52 -6.03 -12.98 25.60
C LEU A 52 -5.45 -11.76 24.89
N THR A 53 -5.31 -11.88 23.58
CA THR A 53 -4.91 -10.79 22.68
C THR A 53 -5.96 -10.62 21.59
N ILE A 54 -6.28 -9.37 21.25
CA ILE A 54 -7.15 -9.07 20.12
C ILE A 54 -6.30 -8.61 18.96
N GLU A 55 -6.32 -9.38 17.87
CA GLU A 55 -5.69 -9.01 16.61
C GLU A 55 -6.47 -7.84 16.00
N GLN A 56 -5.79 -6.70 15.83
CA GLN A 56 -6.39 -5.56 15.15
C GLN A 56 -6.56 -5.86 13.65
N PRO A 57 -7.65 -5.42 13.02
CA PRO A 57 -7.76 -5.56 11.57
C PRO A 57 -6.63 -4.78 10.89
N PRO A 58 -6.18 -5.22 9.72
CA PRO A 58 -5.26 -4.43 8.92
C PRO A 58 -5.81 -3.02 8.72
N ARG A 59 -4.96 -2.01 8.88
CA ARG A 59 -5.34 -0.60 8.72
C ARG A 59 -5.81 -0.30 7.30
N TYR A 60 -5.19 -0.95 6.32
CA TYR A 60 -5.47 -0.80 4.90
C TYR A 60 -5.88 -2.13 4.27
N VAL A 61 -6.54 -2.09 3.11
CA VAL A 61 -6.97 -3.28 2.37
C VAL A 61 -5.82 -4.19 1.93
N SER A 62 -4.57 -3.68 1.94
CA SER A 62 -3.36 -4.48 1.76
C SER A 62 -2.14 -3.80 2.37
N ARG A 63 -1.03 -4.55 2.49
CA ARG A 63 0.26 -4.06 3.03
C ARG A 63 0.83 -2.84 2.27
N GLY A 64 0.44 -2.66 1.01
CA GLY A 64 0.82 -1.49 0.22
C GLY A 64 0.47 -0.17 0.91
N GLY A 65 -0.68 -0.11 1.60
CA GLY A 65 -1.08 1.09 2.34
C GLY A 65 -0.09 1.55 3.40
N GLU A 66 0.58 0.62 4.08
CA GLU A 66 1.61 0.95 5.08
C GLU A 66 2.84 1.61 4.43
N LYS A 67 3.20 1.21 3.21
CA LYS A 67 4.31 1.81 2.46
C LYS A 67 4.04 3.28 2.16
N LEU A 68 2.88 3.57 1.56
CA LEU A 68 2.49 4.94 1.26
C LEU A 68 2.35 5.79 2.53
N ALA A 69 1.71 5.25 3.57
CA ALA A 69 1.53 5.96 4.84
C ALA A 69 2.86 6.42 5.44
N ALA A 70 3.87 5.54 5.48
CA ALA A 70 5.21 5.87 5.98
C ALA A 70 5.87 6.99 5.16
N PHE A 71 5.67 7.02 3.84
CA PHE A 71 6.22 8.08 2.99
C PHE A 71 5.52 9.42 3.27
N LEU A 72 4.18 9.42 3.35
CA LEU A 72 3.40 10.62 3.65
C LEU A 72 3.79 11.22 5.01
N GLU A 73 3.97 10.37 6.02
CA GLU A 73 4.39 10.77 7.36
C GLU A 73 5.81 11.35 7.36
N LYS A 74 6.79 10.61 6.79
CA LYS A 74 8.21 11.03 6.78
C LYS A 74 8.43 12.38 6.11
N PHE A 75 7.74 12.64 5.00
CA PHE A 75 7.91 13.87 4.22
C PHE A 75 6.80 14.89 4.48
N THR A 76 5.96 14.66 5.49
CA THR A 76 4.87 15.57 5.91
C THR A 76 3.98 15.98 4.72
N ILE A 77 3.55 14.98 3.93
CA ILE A 77 2.74 15.19 2.73
C ILE A 77 1.26 15.17 3.09
N ASP A 78 0.57 16.23 2.71
CA ASP A 78 -0.88 16.36 2.88
C ASP A 78 -1.60 15.99 1.58
N LEU A 79 -2.50 15.00 1.63
CA LEU A 79 -3.34 14.58 0.52
C LEU A 79 -4.80 15.05 0.65
N ARG A 80 -5.14 15.89 1.63
CA ARG A 80 -6.52 16.37 1.80
C ARG A 80 -7.01 17.11 0.55
N GLY A 81 -8.16 16.66 0.03
CA GLY A 81 -8.74 17.20 -1.18
C GLY A 81 -8.04 16.82 -2.48
N ALA A 82 -6.95 16.04 -2.42
CA ALA A 82 -6.18 15.64 -3.61
C ALA A 82 -6.97 14.68 -4.51
N ARG A 83 -6.80 14.83 -5.81
CA ARG A 83 -7.21 13.87 -6.83
C ARG A 83 -6.04 12.93 -7.09
N LEU A 84 -6.22 11.64 -6.79
CA LEU A 84 -5.20 10.62 -6.90
C LEU A 84 -5.30 9.84 -8.22
N LEU A 85 -4.15 9.54 -8.83
CA LEU A 85 -3.99 8.49 -9.84
C LEU A 85 -3.11 7.38 -9.25
N ASP A 86 -3.63 6.15 -9.17
CA ASP A 86 -2.94 4.97 -8.64
C ASP A 86 -2.62 4.02 -9.80
N ILE A 87 -1.34 3.91 -10.15
CA ILE A 87 -0.82 3.08 -11.24
C ILE A 87 -0.30 1.76 -10.69
N GLY A 88 -0.94 0.65 -11.10
CA GLY A 88 -0.71 -0.68 -10.54
C GLY A 88 -1.48 -0.85 -9.23
N ALA A 89 -2.74 -0.42 -9.20
CA ALA A 89 -3.53 -0.37 -7.97
C ALA A 89 -3.71 -1.73 -7.29
N SER A 90 -3.75 -2.83 -8.05
CA SER A 90 -3.93 -4.18 -7.53
C SER A 90 -5.10 -4.26 -6.53
N THR A 91 -4.87 -4.66 -5.30
CA THR A 91 -5.89 -4.69 -4.22
C THR A 91 -6.30 -3.30 -3.71
N GLY A 92 -5.56 -2.24 -4.05
CA GLY A 92 -5.89 -0.85 -3.71
C GLY A 92 -5.27 -0.35 -2.41
N GLY A 93 -4.14 -0.90 -1.99
CA GLY A 93 -3.49 -0.49 -0.73
C GLY A 93 -3.10 0.98 -0.72
N PHE A 94 -2.50 1.50 -1.79
CA PHE A 94 -2.14 2.92 -1.92
C PHE A 94 -3.39 3.80 -2.00
N THR A 95 -4.38 3.39 -2.78
CA THR A 95 -5.68 4.07 -2.87
C THR A 95 -6.37 4.17 -1.50
N ASP A 96 -6.48 3.07 -0.75
CA ASP A 96 -7.11 3.07 0.59
C ASP A 96 -6.37 4.01 1.56
N CYS A 97 -5.03 3.98 1.54
CA CYS A 97 -4.21 4.90 2.33
C CYS A 97 -4.47 6.36 1.97
N ALA A 98 -4.46 6.70 0.68
CA ALA A 98 -4.68 8.07 0.23
C ALA A 98 -6.09 8.58 0.58
N LEU A 99 -7.13 7.75 0.41
CA LEU A 99 -8.51 8.09 0.78
C LEU A 99 -8.67 8.28 2.28
N GLN A 100 -7.98 7.47 3.12
CA GLN A 100 -7.94 7.66 4.58
C GLN A 100 -7.15 8.91 4.97
N ALA A 101 -6.14 9.31 4.18
CA ALA A 101 -5.40 10.57 4.34
C ALA A 101 -6.15 11.79 3.79
N GLY A 102 -7.40 11.63 3.33
CA GLY A 102 -8.28 12.72 2.93
C GLY A 102 -8.31 13.05 1.44
N ALA A 103 -7.75 12.21 0.57
CA ALA A 103 -7.88 12.38 -0.88
C ALA A 103 -9.37 12.44 -1.28
N ALA A 104 -9.71 13.39 -2.17
CA ALA A 104 -11.09 13.61 -2.60
C ALA A 104 -11.57 12.52 -3.56
N THR A 105 -10.71 12.07 -4.47
CA THR A 105 -11.03 11.02 -5.45
C THR A 105 -9.78 10.20 -5.77
N ALA A 106 -9.98 8.96 -6.22
CA ALA A 106 -8.91 8.10 -6.72
C ALA A 106 -9.31 7.45 -8.05
N THR A 107 -8.41 7.51 -9.02
CA THR A 107 -8.49 6.75 -10.27
C THR A 107 -7.47 5.62 -10.20
N CYS A 108 -7.94 4.39 -10.14
CA CYS A 108 -7.11 3.18 -10.08
C CYS A 108 -6.90 2.63 -11.49
N VAL A 109 -5.67 2.41 -11.89
CA VAL A 109 -5.28 1.83 -13.18
C VAL A 109 -4.53 0.53 -12.94
N ASP A 110 -5.00 -0.58 -13.53
CA ASP A 110 -4.34 -1.87 -13.44
C ASP A 110 -4.49 -2.69 -14.73
N VAL A 111 -3.48 -3.49 -15.07
CA VAL A 111 -3.54 -4.44 -16.20
C VAL A 111 -4.37 -5.68 -15.87
N GLY A 112 -4.51 -5.99 -14.58
CA GLY A 112 -5.29 -7.11 -14.06
C GLY A 112 -6.79 -6.89 -14.16
N ARG A 113 -7.52 -7.88 -13.65
CA ARG A 113 -8.98 -7.84 -13.59
C ARG A 113 -9.47 -8.31 -12.23
N ALA A 114 -10.50 -7.64 -11.70
CA ALA A 114 -11.19 -7.98 -10.46
C ALA A 114 -10.25 -8.07 -9.22
N GLN A 115 -9.14 -7.30 -9.23
CA GLN A 115 -8.18 -7.31 -8.13
C GLN A 115 -8.54 -6.34 -7.03
N LEU A 116 -9.13 -5.18 -7.38
CA LEU A 116 -9.44 -4.13 -6.43
C LEU A 116 -10.40 -4.63 -5.34
N HIS A 117 -10.07 -4.36 -4.09
CA HIS A 117 -10.86 -4.80 -2.93
C HIS A 117 -12.30 -4.28 -2.99
N ALA A 118 -13.29 -5.12 -2.56
CA ALA A 118 -14.71 -4.81 -2.66
C ALA A 118 -15.11 -3.48 -2.00
N LYS A 119 -14.50 -3.14 -0.85
CA LYS A 119 -14.67 -1.86 -0.16
C LYS A 119 -14.38 -0.67 -1.08
N LEU A 120 -13.28 -0.72 -1.84
CA LEU A 120 -12.87 0.36 -2.73
C LEU A 120 -13.72 0.41 -4.01
N ARG A 121 -14.09 -0.76 -4.54
CA ARG A 121 -15.01 -0.82 -5.70
C ARG A 121 -16.39 -0.23 -5.40
N ALA A 122 -16.82 -0.28 -4.14
CA ALA A 122 -18.09 0.30 -3.69
C ALA A 122 -17.98 1.78 -3.26
N ASP A 123 -16.77 2.33 -3.16
CA ASP A 123 -16.57 3.72 -2.74
C ASP A 123 -16.83 4.66 -3.93
N PRO A 124 -17.80 5.61 -3.82
CA PRO A 124 -18.15 6.52 -4.91
C PRO A 124 -17.01 7.47 -5.32
N ARG A 125 -15.97 7.61 -4.50
CA ARG A 125 -14.78 8.40 -4.81
C ARG A 125 -13.80 7.68 -5.72
N VAL A 126 -13.97 6.36 -5.95
CA VAL A 126 -13.04 5.50 -6.68
C VAL A 126 -13.54 5.22 -8.09
N THR A 127 -12.70 5.52 -9.07
CA THR A 127 -12.86 5.07 -10.46
C THR A 127 -11.88 3.93 -10.73
N ASN A 128 -12.37 2.73 -11.08
CA ASN A 128 -11.56 1.55 -11.33
C ASN A 128 -11.43 1.28 -12.84
N LEU A 129 -10.23 1.37 -13.38
CA LEU A 129 -9.89 1.17 -14.79
C LEU A 129 -9.00 -0.07 -14.92
N GLU A 130 -9.62 -1.19 -15.19
CA GLU A 130 -8.95 -2.49 -15.36
C GLU A 130 -8.54 -2.75 -16.80
N LYS A 131 -7.62 -3.72 -17.02
CA LYS A 131 -7.06 -4.09 -18.33
C LYS A 131 -6.41 -2.94 -19.08
N LEU A 132 -5.93 -1.95 -18.34
CA LEU A 132 -5.29 -0.76 -18.89
C LEU A 132 -3.78 -0.80 -18.61
N ASN A 133 -3.00 -0.82 -19.69
CA ASN A 133 -1.54 -0.84 -19.58
C ASN A 133 -1.00 0.58 -19.43
N ALA A 134 -0.41 0.89 -18.28
CA ALA A 134 0.13 2.20 -17.98
C ALA A 134 1.29 2.63 -18.91
N ARG A 135 1.98 1.69 -19.58
CA ARG A 135 2.98 2.01 -20.61
C ARG A 135 2.41 2.82 -21.77
N HIS A 136 1.14 2.61 -22.09
CA HIS A 136 0.45 3.23 -23.23
C HIS A 136 -0.78 4.00 -22.77
N LEU A 137 -0.67 4.66 -21.62
CA LEU A 137 -1.76 5.40 -21.01
C LEU A 137 -2.09 6.65 -21.83
N ALA A 138 -3.16 6.61 -22.60
CA ALA A 138 -3.63 7.74 -23.35
C ALA A 138 -4.45 8.70 -22.45
N PRO A 139 -4.36 10.04 -22.66
CA PRO A 139 -5.18 11.00 -21.92
C PRO A 139 -6.68 10.72 -21.98
N SER A 140 -7.17 10.24 -23.13
CA SER A 140 -8.59 9.88 -23.33
C SER A 140 -9.05 8.65 -22.53
N ALA A 141 -8.12 7.86 -22.01
CA ALA A 141 -8.44 6.70 -21.18
C ALA A 141 -8.74 7.08 -19.73
N LEU A 142 -8.37 8.28 -19.31
CA LEU A 142 -8.56 8.74 -17.94
C LEU A 142 -9.71 9.76 -17.85
N PRO A 143 -10.45 9.79 -16.72
CA PRO A 143 -11.53 10.74 -16.51
C PRO A 143 -11.06 12.19 -16.36
N ARG A 144 -9.74 12.42 -16.22
CA ARG A 144 -9.14 13.73 -16.00
C ARG A 144 -7.79 13.85 -16.72
N PRO A 145 -7.41 15.07 -17.13
CA PRO A 145 -6.12 15.30 -17.80
C PRO A 145 -4.95 15.33 -16.82
N ASP A 146 -5.19 15.63 -15.53
CA ASP A 146 -4.17 15.77 -14.50
C ASP A 146 -4.64 15.34 -13.09
N TYR A 147 -3.67 15.10 -12.22
CA TYR A 147 -3.87 14.66 -10.84
C TYR A 147 -2.95 15.41 -9.88
N ASP A 148 -3.45 15.68 -8.68
CA ASP A 148 -2.70 16.34 -7.61
C ASP A 148 -1.62 15.41 -7.03
N ALA A 149 -1.90 14.10 -7.02
CA ALA A 149 -0.95 13.07 -6.64
C ALA A 149 -1.06 11.87 -7.58
N VAL A 150 0.10 11.36 -8.00
CA VAL A 150 0.24 10.12 -8.76
C VAL A 150 1.09 9.16 -7.94
N VAL A 151 0.58 7.95 -7.71
CA VAL A 151 1.31 6.89 -7.00
C VAL A 151 1.52 5.70 -7.93
N ILE A 152 2.67 5.03 -7.81
CA ILE A 152 3.08 3.96 -8.72
C ILE A 152 3.58 2.77 -7.90
N ASP A 153 2.89 1.62 -8.01
CA ASP A 153 3.31 0.32 -7.48
C ASP A 153 3.15 -0.77 -8.53
N VAL A 154 4.05 -0.80 -9.50
CA VAL A 154 4.03 -1.77 -10.61
C VAL A 154 5.02 -2.91 -10.39
N SER A 155 4.75 -4.07 -11.01
CA SER A 155 5.61 -5.25 -11.00
C SER A 155 5.94 -5.69 -12.43
N PHE A 156 7.11 -6.32 -12.60
CA PHE A 156 7.59 -6.89 -13.87
C PHE A 156 7.84 -5.85 -14.99
N ILE A 157 8.03 -4.59 -14.62
CA ILE A 157 8.33 -3.51 -15.55
C ILE A 157 9.18 -2.46 -14.82
N SER A 158 10.18 -1.89 -15.53
CA SER A 158 11.00 -0.82 -14.97
C SER A 158 10.24 0.50 -14.89
N LEU A 159 10.47 1.26 -13.82
CA LEU A 159 10.00 2.64 -13.66
C LEU A 159 10.49 3.54 -14.79
N LYS A 160 11.67 3.29 -15.38
CA LYS A 160 12.16 4.05 -16.53
C LYS A 160 11.23 3.95 -17.75
N THR A 161 10.44 2.88 -17.84
CA THR A 161 9.42 2.71 -18.89
C THR A 161 8.09 3.38 -18.52
N ILE A 162 7.73 3.37 -17.24
CA ILE A 162 6.41 3.85 -16.78
C ILE A 162 6.42 5.36 -16.54
N LEU A 163 7.49 5.90 -15.94
CA LEU A 163 7.56 7.31 -15.57
C LEU A 163 7.27 8.27 -16.75
N PRO A 164 7.87 8.08 -17.97
CA PRO A 164 7.57 8.97 -19.10
C PRO A 164 6.10 8.93 -19.54
N ALA A 165 5.44 7.79 -19.44
CA ALA A 165 4.04 7.63 -19.81
C ALA A 165 3.08 8.27 -18.78
N VAL A 166 3.51 8.37 -17.52
CA VAL A 166 2.66 8.80 -16.40
C VAL A 166 2.94 10.24 -15.99
N TRP A 167 4.17 10.76 -16.18
CA TRP A 167 4.56 12.13 -15.83
C TRP A 167 3.65 13.23 -16.38
N PRO A 168 3.12 13.14 -17.62
CA PRO A 168 2.17 14.14 -18.15
C PRO A 168 0.92 14.31 -17.29
N PHE A 169 0.50 13.29 -16.55
CA PHE A 169 -0.68 13.34 -15.69
C PHE A 169 -0.42 13.92 -14.29
N VAL A 170 0.83 14.17 -13.92
CA VAL A 170 1.16 14.92 -12.72
C VAL A 170 0.85 16.38 -12.95
N ARG A 171 0.01 16.98 -12.11
CA ARG A 171 -0.37 18.40 -12.23
C ARG A 171 0.86 19.30 -12.17
N THR A 172 0.95 20.25 -13.09
CA THR A 172 1.95 21.32 -13.05
C THR A 172 1.73 22.22 -11.83
N ASN A 173 2.78 22.85 -11.32
CA ASN A 173 2.77 23.71 -10.15
C ASN A 173 2.33 22.99 -8.86
N GLY A 174 3.09 21.98 -8.47
CA GLY A 174 2.99 21.35 -7.17
C GLY A 174 2.45 19.92 -7.14
N GLY A 175 2.11 19.34 -8.28
CA GLY A 175 1.70 17.94 -8.36
C GLY A 175 2.78 17.00 -7.84
N LEU A 176 2.34 15.90 -7.23
CA LEU A 176 3.18 14.93 -6.54
C LEU A 176 3.23 13.61 -7.31
N LEU A 177 4.42 12.99 -7.40
CA LEU A 177 4.57 11.60 -7.82
C LEU A 177 5.35 10.82 -6.75
N ILE A 178 4.79 9.68 -6.32
CA ILE A 178 5.46 8.75 -5.41
C ILE A 178 5.52 7.39 -6.09
N ALA A 179 6.73 6.86 -6.31
CA ALA A 179 6.93 5.57 -6.95
C ALA A 179 7.60 4.57 -6.00
N LEU A 180 7.11 3.33 -6.01
CA LEU A 180 7.77 2.21 -5.34
C LEU A 180 8.85 1.66 -6.27
N VAL A 181 10.11 1.83 -5.87
CA VAL A 181 11.28 1.29 -6.58
C VAL A 181 11.51 -0.13 -6.08
N LYS A 182 11.48 -1.07 -7.01
CA LYS A 182 11.67 -2.50 -6.75
C LYS A 182 12.96 -2.96 -7.45
N PRO A 183 14.09 -3.11 -6.76
CA PRO A 183 15.36 -3.43 -7.38
C PRO A 183 15.32 -4.62 -8.33
N GLN A 184 14.55 -5.65 -8.02
CA GLN A 184 14.40 -6.85 -8.85
C GLN A 184 13.76 -6.61 -10.23
N PHE A 185 13.07 -5.47 -10.43
CA PHE A 185 12.49 -5.10 -11.73
C PHE A 185 13.25 -3.99 -12.44
N GLU A 186 14.27 -3.45 -11.79
CA GLU A 186 15.15 -2.40 -12.32
C GLU A 186 16.54 -2.92 -12.72
N ALA A 187 17.00 -3.98 -12.04
CA ALA A 187 18.28 -4.62 -12.33
C ALA A 187 18.28 -5.33 -13.68
N GLY A 188 19.44 -5.50 -14.27
CA GLY A 188 19.63 -6.29 -15.48
C GLY A 188 19.23 -7.75 -15.29
N LYS A 189 18.74 -8.39 -16.36
CA LYS A 189 18.27 -9.78 -16.32
C LYS A 189 19.31 -10.73 -15.73
N THR A 190 20.58 -10.54 -16.04
CA THR A 190 21.69 -11.38 -15.55
C THR A 190 21.83 -11.31 -14.02
N GLU A 191 21.66 -10.12 -13.40
CA GLU A 191 21.73 -9.93 -11.96
C GLU A 191 20.54 -10.58 -11.27
N VAL A 192 19.35 -10.40 -11.83
CA VAL A 192 18.10 -10.97 -11.30
C VAL A 192 18.13 -12.51 -11.35
N ASP A 193 18.58 -13.09 -12.46
CA ASP A 193 18.70 -14.54 -12.64
C ASP A 193 19.71 -15.14 -11.63
N LYS A 194 20.88 -14.51 -11.46
CA LYS A 194 21.88 -14.91 -10.46
C LYS A 194 21.31 -14.85 -9.04
N ALA A 195 20.51 -13.84 -8.74
CA ALA A 195 19.87 -13.62 -7.44
C ALA A 195 18.59 -14.47 -7.21
N ARG A 196 18.19 -15.28 -8.19
CA ARG A 196 16.94 -16.05 -8.16
C ARG A 196 15.72 -15.19 -7.77
N GLY A 197 15.65 -13.97 -8.34
CA GLY A 197 14.57 -13.02 -8.10
C GLY A 197 14.67 -12.21 -6.81
N VAL A 198 15.65 -12.47 -5.93
CA VAL A 198 15.82 -11.74 -4.65
C VAL A 198 17.21 -11.13 -4.58
N ILE A 199 17.32 -9.84 -4.85
CA ILE A 199 18.57 -9.09 -4.76
C ILE A 199 18.88 -8.83 -3.28
N ARG A 200 20.01 -9.37 -2.78
CA ARG A 200 20.47 -9.22 -1.39
C ARG A 200 21.63 -8.25 -1.24
N ASP A 201 22.26 -7.89 -2.32
CA ASP A 201 23.37 -6.94 -2.33
C ASP A 201 22.84 -5.52 -2.10
N HIS A 202 23.09 -4.98 -0.91
CA HIS A 202 22.65 -3.64 -0.52
C HIS A 202 23.27 -2.54 -1.37
N ALA A 203 24.56 -2.68 -1.77
CA ALA A 203 25.23 -1.70 -2.60
C ALA A 203 24.58 -1.63 -3.99
N LEU A 204 24.22 -2.78 -4.56
CA LEU A 204 23.48 -2.84 -5.83
C LEU A 204 22.07 -2.23 -5.69
N GLN A 205 21.36 -2.51 -4.60
CA GLN A 205 20.03 -1.92 -4.36
C GLN A 205 20.08 -0.40 -4.27
N ASP A 206 21.07 0.14 -3.54
CA ASP A 206 21.25 1.58 -3.39
C ASP A 206 21.69 2.23 -4.71
N ALA A 207 22.54 1.56 -5.49
CA ALA A 207 22.93 2.01 -6.84
C ALA A 207 21.73 2.07 -7.80
N ILE A 208 20.82 1.09 -7.72
CA ILE A 208 19.58 1.08 -8.51
C ILE A 208 18.68 2.26 -8.13
N LEU A 209 18.49 2.53 -6.84
CA LEU A 209 17.70 3.69 -6.39
C LEU A 209 18.32 5.00 -6.91
N ALA A 210 19.64 5.14 -6.83
CA ALA A 210 20.35 6.30 -7.35
C ALA A 210 20.19 6.45 -8.87
N ASP A 211 20.24 5.36 -9.62
CA ASP A 211 20.07 5.34 -11.07
C ASP A 211 18.65 5.74 -11.51
N ILE A 212 17.62 5.24 -10.82
CA ILE A 212 16.22 5.65 -11.07
C ILE A 212 16.00 7.12 -10.72
N THR A 213 16.59 7.59 -9.62
CA THR A 213 16.50 8.99 -9.21
C THR A 213 17.18 9.91 -10.24
N ALA A 214 18.38 9.56 -10.68
CA ALA A 214 19.12 10.31 -11.71
C ALA A 214 18.40 10.30 -13.05
N PHE A 215 17.80 9.15 -13.44
CA PHE A 215 16.96 9.06 -14.62
C PHE A 215 15.80 10.04 -14.55
N ALA A 216 15.05 10.05 -13.46
CA ALA A 216 13.88 10.90 -13.30
C ALA A 216 14.25 12.40 -13.37
N GLN A 217 15.36 12.82 -12.72
CA GLN A 217 15.82 14.21 -12.76
C GLN A 217 16.31 14.65 -14.14
N ARG A 218 16.92 13.74 -14.91
CA ARG A 218 17.37 14.01 -16.27
C ARG A 218 16.22 14.06 -17.25
N GLU A 219 15.28 13.13 -17.15
CA GLU A 219 14.16 12.99 -18.08
C GLU A 219 13.10 14.07 -17.87
N PHE A 220 12.92 14.52 -16.63
CA PHE A 220 11.90 15.51 -16.26
C PHE A 220 12.58 16.74 -15.65
N PRO A 221 12.98 17.75 -16.47
CA PRO A 221 13.65 18.96 -15.97
C PRO A 221 12.79 19.79 -15.01
N ASP A 222 11.46 19.61 -15.06
CA ASP A 222 10.48 20.22 -14.17
C ASP A 222 10.25 19.41 -12.88
N ALA A 223 10.94 18.29 -12.70
CA ALA A 223 10.86 17.48 -11.50
C ALA A 223 11.82 17.97 -10.40
N ARG A 224 11.28 18.23 -9.23
CA ARG A 224 12.05 18.43 -8.00
C ARG A 224 11.99 17.16 -7.14
N LEU A 225 13.16 16.65 -6.73
CA LEU A 225 13.23 15.56 -5.77
C LEU A 225 12.70 16.00 -4.40
N ILE A 226 11.72 15.27 -3.86
CA ILE A 226 11.26 15.39 -2.46
C ILE A 226 12.22 14.60 -1.57
N GLY A 227 12.50 13.37 -1.94
CA GLY A 227 13.39 12.45 -1.24
C GLY A 227 13.09 11.00 -1.55
N SER A 228 13.85 10.14 -0.91
CA SER A 228 13.64 8.69 -0.96
C SER A 228 13.73 8.06 0.43
N MET A 229 13.17 6.88 0.59
CA MET A 229 13.27 6.10 1.82
C MET A 229 13.11 4.62 1.55
N ASP A 230 13.66 3.80 2.46
CA ASP A 230 13.31 2.39 2.51
C ASP A 230 11.82 2.21 2.75
N SER A 231 11.23 1.23 2.08
CA SER A 231 9.90 0.75 2.43
C SER A 231 9.90 0.19 3.86
N PRO A 232 8.90 0.50 4.70
CA PRO A 232 8.84 -0.04 6.06
C PRO A 232 8.63 -1.56 6.10
N ILE A 233 8.25 -2.14 4.99
CA ILE A 233 8.03 -3.57 4.82
C ILE A 233 8.68 -4.06 3.52
N THR A 234 9.16 -5.31 3.54
CA THR A 234 9.70 -5.95 2.35
C THR A 234 8.63 -6.34 1.34
N GLY A 235 9.01 -6.51 0.09
CA GLY A 235 8.18 -7.10 -0.96
C GLY A 235 7.75 -8.54 -0.64
N ALA A 236 6.91 -9.13 -1.52
CA ALA A 236 6.33 -10.46 -1.31
C ALA A 236 7.40 -11.54 -1.12
N ASP A 237 8.51 -11.46 -1.88
CA ASP A 237 9.60 -12.43 -1.86
C ASP A 237 10.74 -12.04 -0.89
N GLY A 238 10.51 -11.02 -0.03
CA GLY A 238 11.50 -10.51 0.90
C GLY A 238 12.48 -9.49 0.31
N ASN A 239 12.26 -9.01 -0.92
CA ASN A 239 13.06 -7.96 -1.52
C ASN A 239 12.93 -6.65 -0.75
N ARG A 240 14.07 -5.95 -0.54
CA ARG A 240 14.08 -4.56 -0.10
C ARG A 240 13.52 -3.69 -1.22
N GLU A 241 12.66 -2.77 -0.85
CA GLU A 241 12.03 -1.84 -1.78
C GLU A 241 12.20 -0.41 -1.25
N PHE A 242 12.07 0.59 -2.13
CA PHE A 242 12.19 1.98 -1.74
C PHE A 242 11.01 2.79 -2.26
N LEU A 243 10.72 3.89 -1.59
CA LEU A 243 9.79 4.91 -2.09
C LEU A 243 10.60 6.13 -2.54
N LEU A 244 10.30 6.61 -3.73
CA LEU A 244 10.89 7.81 -4.34
C LEU A 244 9.79 8.83 -4.58
N GLY A 245 9.97 10.06 -4.10
CA GLY A 245 9.02 11.15 -4.28
C GLY A 245 9.57 12.29 -5.13
N LEU A 246 8.77 12.74 -6.08
CA LEU A 246 9.04 13.86 -6.96
C LEU A 246 7.89 14.87 -6.88
N ARG A 247 8.20 16.14 -7.07
CA ARG A 247 7.23 17.22 -7.21
C ARG A 247 7.42 17.89 -8.55
N LYS A 248 6.33 18.11 -9.27
CA LYS A 248 6.35 18.84 -10.54
C LYS A 248 6.23 20.33 -10.29
N ASN A 249 7.16 21.11 -10.82
CA ASN A 249 7.16 22.57 -10.76
C ASN A 249 6.15 23.19 -11.74
#